data_da082e1e0422e91c41ffa90c5592f6ac
#
_entry.id   da082e1e0422e91c41ffa90c5592f6ac
#
_cell.length_a   1.000
_cell.length_b   1.000
_cell.length_c   1.000
_cell.angle_alpha   90.00
_cell.angle_beta   90.00
_cell.angle_gamma   90.00
#
_symmetry.space_group_name_H-M   'P 1'
#
loop_
_entity.id
_entity.type
_entity.pdbx_description
1 polymer ?
#
loop_
_entity_poly.entity_id
_entity_poly.type
_entity_poly.pdbx_seq_one_letter_code
_entity_poly.pdbx_strand_id
1 'polypeptide(L)'
;IPENPDKWWISSISGTNLSNGSGQHRRFTMSYLVRSLYNYGNRYLFNVSFRRDGASVFHRLGNTWDNFYSFGAGWVVSEEAFMKNQKVVDYLKLKGSWGVLGNQNTGGRNYPTYPLLSSSGSAVFGDRIITGYAPSYLVQNLGWEKTYAWEAGAEFRFLGNRLSVEPVYYRKKTKDLIVLLSGIAGAKNSLENLGEIENKGWEFSLSWQDQLKESGFSYGASANLTTIDNKVLSLG
;
A
#
# COMPACT_ATOMS: atom_id res chain seq x y z
N ILE A 1 13.57 33.08 -23.54
CA ILE A 1 12.52 32.41 -22.71
C ILE A 1 11.20 32.99 -23.16
N PRO A 2 10.19 32.18 -23.51
CA PRO A 2 8.87 32.68 -23.90
C PRO A 2 8.23 33.51 -22.80
N GLU A 3 7.52 34.57 -23.15
CA GLU A 3 6.82 35.43 -22.19
C GLU A 3 5.61 34.69 -21.52
N ASN A 4 5.03 33.74 -22.23
CA ASN A 4 3.92 32.95 -21.72
C ASN A 4 4.42 31.81 -20.83
N PRO A 5 4.02 31.73 -19.52
CA PRO A 5 4.42 30.65 -18.60
C PRO A 5 4.07 29.26 -19.09
N ASP A 6 2.99 29.10 -19.85
CA ASP A 6 2.57 27.81 -20.42
C ASP A 6 3.52 27.28 -21.51
N LYS A 7 4.46 28.13 -21.97
CA LYS A 7 5.48 27.78 -22.95
C LYS A 7 6.90 27.72 -22.39
N TRP A 8 7.06 27.72 -21.10
CA TRP A 8 8.39 27.64 -20.45
C TRP A 8 9.03 26.25 -20.49
N TRP A 9 8.44 25.33 -21.24
CA TRP A 9 8.96 23.99 -21.42
C TRP A 9 10.04 23.96 -22.51
N ILE A 10 11.10 23.22 -22.31
CA ILE A 10 12.19 23.05 -23.26
C ILE A 10 11.65 22.58 -24.62
N SER A 11 10.62 21.71 -24.61
CA SER A 11 9.98 21.20 -25.83
C SER A 11 9.18 22.23 -26.64
N SER A 12 8.85 23.39 -26.05
CA SER A 12 8.15 24.47 -26.75
C SER A 12 9.09 25.48 -27.44
N ILE A 13 10.39 25.35 -27.24
CA ILE A 13 11.41 26.20 -27.83
C ILE A 13 11.81 25.60 -29.18
N SER A 14 11.52 26.29 -30.26
CA SER A 14 12.01 25.93 -31.58
C SER A 14 13.40 26.51 -31.82
N GLY A 15 14.32 25.70 -32.31
CA GLY A 15 15.70 26.07 -32.59
C GLY A 15 16.43 24.97 -33.36
N THR A 16 17.70 25.20 -33.69
CA THR A 16 18.57 24.25 -34.40
C THR A 16 19.07 23.10 -33.55
N ASN A 17 18.57 22.93 -32.33
CA ASN A 17 18.95 21.84 -31.42
C ASN A 17 18.38 20.51 -31.90
N LEU A 18 19.21 19.48 -31.84
CA LEU A 18 18.93 18.15 -32.39
C LEU A 18 17.85 17.38 -31.63
N SER A 19 17.70 17.63 -30.34
CA SER A 19 16.59 17.09 -29.52
C SER A 19 16.39 17.86 -28.23
N ASN A 20 15.17 18.15 -27.91
CA ASN A 20 14.75 18.65 -26.62
C ASN A 20 13.41 18.00 -26.24
N GLY A 21 13.15 17.87 -24.94
CA GLY A 21 11.89 17.32 -24.46
C GLY A 21 11.60 17.77 -23.03
N SER A 22 10.36 18.07 -22.78
CA SER A 22 9.84 18.34 -21.43
C SER A 22 8.40 17.86 -21.34
N GLY A 23 7.97 17.51 -20.15
CA GLY A 23 6.61 17.05 -19.90
C GLY A 23 6.12 17.49 -18.53
N GLN A 24 4.85 17.74 -18.45
CA GLN A 24 4.15 18.01 -17.20
C GLN A 24 2.97 17.07 -17.06
N HIS A 25 2.76 16.54 -15.87
CA HIS A 25 1.57 15.80 -15.52
C HIS A 25 1.11 16.21 -14.12
N ARG A 26 -0.20 16.14 -13.88
CA ARG A 26 -0.82 16.40 -12.60
C ARG A 26 -1.60 15.17 -12.16
N ARG A 27 -1.48 14.79 -10.90
CA ARG A 27 -2.29 13.76 -10.29
C ARG A 27 -3.11 14.39 -9.17
N PHE A 28 -4.36 14.00 -9.09
CA PHE A 28 -5.28 14.40 -8.02
C PHE A 28 -5.73 13.17 -7.26
N THR A 29 -5.72 13.30 -5.94
CA THR A 29 -6.31 12.32 -5.04
C THR A 29 -7.26 13.05 -4.12
N MET A 30 -8.35 12.40 -3.76
CA MET A 30 -9.33 12.91 -2.82
C MET A 30 -9.79 11.77 -1.92
N SER A 31 -9.90 12.02 -0.62
CA SER A 31 -10.26 11.00 0.35
C SER A 31 -11.29 11.52 1.33
N TYR A 32 -12.27 10.68 1.65
CA TYR A 32 -13.21 10.86 2.74
C TYR A 32 -12.94 9.79 3.78
N LEU A 33 -12.74 10.20 5.03
CA LEU A 33 -12.44 9.29 6.14
C LEU A 33 -13.42 9.52 7.29
N VAL A 34 -13.96 8.42 7.79
CA VAL A 34 -14.70 8.35 9.05
C VAL A 34 -14.03 7.31 9.93
N ARG A 35 -13.75 7.65 11.17
CA ARG A 35 -13.14 6.73 12.16
C ARG A 35 -13.88 6.84 13.48
N SER A 36 -14.14 5.70 14.10
CA SER A 36 -14.71 5.59 15.44
C SER A 36 -13.76 4.77 16.32
N LEU A 37 -13.55 5.26 17.54
CA LEU A 37 -12.79 4.60 18.58
C LEU A 37 -13.71 4.44 19.79
N TYR A 38 -13.81 3.22 20.29
CA TYR A 38 -14.65 2.94 21.44
C TYR A 38 -13.84 2.18 22.49
N ASN A 39 -13.91 2.67 23.73
CA ASN A 39 -13.28 2.03 24.89
C ASN A 39 -14.36 1.81 25.95
N TYR A 40 -14.57 0.58 26.31
CA TYR A 40 -15.50 0.21 27.36
C TYR A 40 -14.75 -0.34 28.58
N GLY A 41 -14.83 0.40 29.68
CA GLY A 41 -14.26 0.05 30.97
C GLY A 41 -12.74 -0.19 30.96
N ASN A 42 -11.99 0.39 30.05
CA ASN A 42 -10.56 0.15 29.79
C ASN A 42 -10.20 -1.33 29.54
N ARG A 43 -11.20 -2.16 29.23
CA ARG A 43 -11.05 -3.60 28.98
C ARG A 43 -11.27 -3.96 27.53
N TYR A 44 -12.31 -3.39 26.93
CA TYR A 44 -12.69 -3.71 25.55
C TYR A 44 -12.50 -2.49 24.67
N LEU A 45 -11.61 -2.64 23.72
CA LEU A 45 -11.20 -1.60 22.80
C LEU A 45 -11.65 -1.96 21.40
N PHE A 46 -12.33 -1.05 20.72
CA PHE A 46 -12.75 -1.23 19.34
C PHE A 46 -12.37 -0.02 18.51
N ASN A 47 -11.93 -0.28 17.30
CA ASN A 47 -11.76 0.74 16.30
C ASN A 47 -12.40 0.30 14.98
N VAL A 48 -13.06 1.24 14.32
CA VAL A 48 -13.63 1.04 13.00
C VAL A 48 -13.27 2.24 12.15
N SER A 49 -12.80 2.02 10.94
CA SER A 49 -12.61 3.09 9.98
C SER A 49 -13.19 2.73 8.62
N PHE A 50 -13.72 3.75 7.97
CA PHE A 50 -14.16 3.71 6.58
C PHE A 50 -13.47 4.84 5.83
N ARG A 51 -12.88 4.54 4.69
CA ARG A 51 -12.25 5.51 3.81
C ARG A 51 -12.69 5.28 2.37
N ARG A 52 -13.11 6.34 1.72
CA ARG A 52 -13.38 6.35 0.29
C ARG A 52 -12.35 7.21 -0.41
N ASP A 53 -11.56 6.60 -1.26
CA ASP A 53 -10.47 7.26 -1.97
C ASP A 53 -10.77 7.38 -3.45
N GLY A 54 -10.45 8.53 -4.02
CA GLY A 54 -10.51 8.79 -5.45
C GLY A 54 -9.14 9.12 -6.01
N ALA A 55 -8.81 8.53 -7.15
CA ALA A 55 -7.55 8.79 -7.87
C ALA A 55 -7.81 9.10 -9.34
N SER A 56 -7.29 10.23 -9.80
CA SER A 56 -7.47 10.68 -11.18
C SER A 56 -6.84 9.75 -12.22
N VAL A 57 -5.86 8.95 -11.82
CA VAL A 57 -5.15 7.99 -12.69
C VAL A 57 -6.07 6.90 -13.26
N PHE A 58 -7.19 6.59 -12.58
CA PHE A 58 -8.16 5.58 -12.99
C PHE A 58 -9.44 6.18 -13.61
N HIS A 59 -9.50 7.51 -13.78
CA HIS A 59 -10.74 8.21 -14.18
C HIS A 59 -11.31 7.72 -15.51
N ARG A 60 -10.47 7.52 -16.52
CA ARG A 60 -10.92 7.13 -17.88
C ARG A 60 -11.74 5.84 -17.91
N LEU A 61 -11.44 4.89 -17.03
CA LEU A 61 -12.08 3.58 -17.00
C LEU A 61 -13.25 3.49 -15.98
N GLY A 62 -13.59 4.61 -15.35
CA GLY A 62 -14.67 4.65 -14.36
C GLY A 62 -14.29 4.14 -12.97
N ASN A 63 -13.07 3.65 -12.77
CA ASN A 63 -12.59 3.08 -11.51
C ASN A 63 -11.93 4.12 -10.59
N THR A 64 -12.35 5.38 -10.71
CA THR A 64 -11.77 6.50 -9.95
C THR A 64 -11.84 6.29 -8.44
N TRP A 65 -12.99 5.83 -7.94
CA TRP A 65 -13.30 5.72 -6.53
C TRP A 65 -13.32 4.29 -6.06
N ASP A 66 -12.72 4.06 -4.88
CA ASP A 66 -12.86 2.77 -4.18
C ASP A 66 -13.04 2.97 -2.66
N ASN A 67 -13.53 1.94 -1.98
CA ASN A 67 -13.86 1.97 -0.57
C ASN A 67 -12.94 1.03 0.21
N PHE A 68 -12.41 1.53 1.31
CA PHE A 68 -11.50 0.82 2.20
C PHE A 68 -12.04 0.90 3.62
N TYR A 69 -12.02 -0.21 4.32
CA TYR A 69 -12.54 -0.31 5.66
C TYR A 69 -11.60 -1.14 6.53
N SER A 70 -11.56 -0.81 7.80
CA SER A 70 -10.83 -1.59 8.79
C SER A 70 -11.59 -1.70 10.09
N PHE A 71 -11.36 -2.80 10.75
CA PHE A 71 -11.88 -3.13 12.08
C PHE A 71 -10.74 -3.64 12.94
N GLY A 72 -10.68 -3.20 14.19
CA GLY A 72 -9.74 -3.71 15.18
C GLY A 72 -10.42 -3.88 16.52
N ALA A 73 -10.04 -4.91 17.24
CA ALA A 73 -10.49 -5.20 18.58
C ALA A 73 -9.29 -5.47 19.51
N GLY A 74 -9.42 -5.04 20.75
CA GLY A 74 -8.47 -5.33 21.81
C GLY A 74 -9.19 -5.67 23.10
N TRP A 75 -8.69 -6.68 23.80
CA TRP A 75 -9.17 -7.08 25.11
C TRP A 75 -8.03 -7.03 26.11
N VAL A 76 -8.16 -6.14 27.11
CA VAL A 76 -7.20 -6.01 28.21
C VAL A 76 -7.59 -7.02 29.27
N VAL A 77 -7.08 -8.24 29.12
CA VAL A 77 -7.39 -9.40 29.97
C VAL A 77 -6.96 -9.16 31.41
N SER A 78 -5.84 -8.44 31.61
CA SER A 78 -5.34 -8.12 32.97
C SER A 78 -6.30 -7.28 33.81
N GLU A 79 -7.25 -6.56 33.18
CA GLU A 79 -8.27 -5.77 33.88
C GLU A 79 -9.48 -6.62 34.31
N GLU A 80 -9.54 -7.89 33.94
CA GLU A 80 -10.62 -8.77 34.32
C GLU A 80 -10.51 -9.25 35.78
N ALA A 81 -11.64 -9.47 36.41
CA ALA A 81 -11.70 -9.85 37.84
C ALA A 81 -10.92 -11.14 38.15
N PHE A 82 -10.93 -12.12 37.24
CA PHE A 82 -10.22 -13.39 37.41
C PHE A 82 -8.69 -13.25 37.34
N MET A 83 -8.16 -12.15 36.72
CA MET A 83 -6.72 -11.89 36.64
C MET A 83 -6.16 -11.15 37.87
N LYS A 84 -7.00 -10.56 38.71
CA LYS A 84 -6.55 -9.72 39.84
C LYS A 84 -5.79 -10.48 40.92
N ASN A 85 -6.00 -11.78 41.03
CA ASN A 85 -5.38 -12.61 42.10
C ASN A 85 -4.04 -13.22 41.68
N GLN A 86 -3.65 -13.14 40.41
CA GLN A 86 -2.37 -13.62 39.95
C GLN A 86 -1.30 -12.50 40.04
N LYS A 87 -0.01 -12.89 40.14
CA LYS A 87 1.12 -11.96 40.35
C LYS A 87 2.22 -12.12 39.33
N VAL A 88 2.01 -12.95 38.30
CA VAL A 88 3.04 -13.27 37.30
C VAL A 88 2.99 -12.32 36.13
N VAL A 89 1.80 -11.94 35.69
CA VAL A 89 1.57 -11.11 34.51
C VAL A 89 1.05 -9.74 34.94
N ASP A 90 1.83 -8.70 34.79
CA ASP A 90 1.42 -7.33 35.15
C ASP A 90 0.39 -6.77 34.16
N TYR A 91 0.53 -7.12 32.88
CA TYR A 91 -0.37 -6.68 31.83
C TYR A 91 -0.51 -7.75 30.75
N LEU A 92 -1.74 -7.99 30.33
CA LEU A 92 -2.07 -8.86 29.21
C LEU A 92 -3.16 -8.20 28.36
N LYS A 93 -2.84 -7.97 27.09
CA LYS A 93 -3.79 -7.50 26.11
C LYS A 93 -3.77 -8.40 24.88
N LEU A 94 -4.91 -8.93 24.52
CA LEU A 94 -5.11 -9.58 23.22
C LEU A 94 -5.58 -8.55 22.20
N LYS A 95 -5.09 -8.63 20.98
CA LYS A 95 -5.47 -7.70 19.91
C LYS A 95 -5.63 -8.44 18.59
N GLY A 96 -6.53 -7.94 17.76
CA GLY A 96 -6.69 -8.41 16.40
C GLY A 96 -7.22 -7.29 15.53
N SER A 97 -6.81 -7.28 14.28
CA SER A 97 -7.33 -6.35 13.30
C SER A 97 -7.51 -7.02 11.94
N TRP A 98 -8.42 -6.46 11.17
CA TRP A 98 -8.64 -6.79 9.78
C TRP A 98 -8.96 -5.53 9.00
N GLY A 99 -8.48 -5.45 7.76
CA GLY A 99 -8.75 -4.30 6.92
C GLY A 99 -8.38 -4.50 5.48
N VAL A 100 -8.88 -3.59 4.66
CA VAL A 100 -8.57 -3.49 3.22
C VAL A 100 -7.86 -2.17 2.98
N LEU A 101 -6.70 -2.25 2.33
CA LEU A 101 -5.88 -1.11 1.94
C LEU A 101 -5.85 -1.01 0.42
N GLY A 102 -6.01 0.21 -0.10
CA GLY A 102 -5.88 0.50 -1.52
C GLY A 102 -4.51 1.02 -1.88
N ASN A 103 -4.02 0.61 -3.03
CA ASN A 103 -2.82 1.16 -3.63
C ASN A 103 -3.11 1.65 -5.04
N GLN A 104 -2.72 2.88 -5.36
CA GLN A 104 -2.84 3.50 -6.68
C GLN A 104 -1.51 3.54 -7.44
N ASN A 105 -0.50 2.78 -7.01
CA ASN A 105 0.80 2.78 -7.65
C ASN A 105 0.71 2.08 -9.01
N THR A 106 1.07 2.78 -10.05
CA THR A 106 1.01 2.33 -11.44
C THR A 106 2.38 1.98 -12.01
N GLY A 107 3.35 1.62 -11.13
CA GLY A 107 4.71 1.25 -11.55
C GLY A 107 5.46 2.38 -12.28
N GLY A 108 5.31 3.62 -11.79
CA GLY A 108 5.95 4.80 -12.39
C GLY A 108 5.26 5.34 -13.64
N ARG A 109 4.19 4.71 -14.12
CA ARG A 109 3.41 5.23 -15.27
C ARG A 109 2.48 6.36 -14.82
N ASN A 110 2.58 7.49 -15.53
CA ASN A 110 1.70 8.63 -15.28
C ASN A 110 0.41 8.44 -16.04
N TYR A 111 -0.72 8.16 -15.57
CA TYR A 111 -1.95 7.90 -16.33
C TYR A 111 -1.87 6.69 -17.27
N PRO A 112 -1.64 5.49 -16.73
CA PRO A 112 -1.52 4.28 -17.54
C PRO A 112 -2.79 3.95 -18.33
N THR A 113 -3.93 4.54 -17.98
CA THR A 113 -5.20 4.41 -18.71
C THR A 113 -5.19 5.13 -20.07
N TYR A 114 -4.14 5.92 -20.37
CA TYR A 114 -3.93 6.61 -21.64
C TYR A 114 -2.61 6.14 -22.26
N PRO A 115 -2.57 4.99 -22.95
CA PRO A 115 -1.34 4.50 -23.57
C PRO A 115 -0.87 5.48 -24.66
N LEU A 116 0.43 5.76 -24.64
CA LEU A 116 1.03 6.59 -25.67
C LEU A 116 1.04 5.85 -27.00
N LEU A 117 0.93 6.59 -28.11
CA LEU A 117 1.15 6.07 -29.44
C LEU A 117 2.65 5.94 -29.71
N SER A 118 3.04 4.82 -30.27
CA SER A 118 4.39 4.56 -30.74
C SER A 118 4.36 4.23 -32.24
N SER A 119 5.45 4.47 -32.93
CA SER A 119 5.57 4.05 -34.32
C SER A 119 5.43 2.53 -34.43
N SER A 120 4.60 2.07 -35.36
CA SER A 120 4.18 0.66 -35.48
C SER A 120 4.50 0.08 -36.86
N GLY A 121 5.54 0.56 -37.50
CA GLY A 121 5.93 0.16 -38.81
C GLY A 121 5.79 1.29 -39.83
N SER A 122 6.32 1.08 -41.03
CA SER A 122 6.22 2.03 -42.12
C SER A 122 5.85 1.27 -43.38
N ALA A 123 5.03 1.88 -44.20
CA ALA A 123 4.66 1.38 -45.53
C ALA A 123 5.10 2.37 -46.59
N VAL A 124 5.51 1.87 -47.75
CA VAL A 124 5.87 2.70 -48.90
C VAL A 124 4.66 2.80 -49.81
N PHE A 125 4.23 4.01 -50.11
CA PHE A 125 3.16 4.34 -51.05
C PHE A 125 3.71 5.23 -52.13
N GLY A 126 4.01 4.65 -53.30
CA GLY A 126 4.73 5.34 -54.35
C GLY A 126 6.15 5.71 -53.93
N ASP A 127 6.44 6.99 -53.89
CA ASP A 127 7.72 7.60 -53.48
C ASP A 127 7.74 8.06 -51.99
N ARG A 128 6.70 7.77 -51.21
CA ARG A 128 6.54 8.23 -49.84
C ARG A 128 6.56 7.09 -48.85
N ILE A 129 7.30 7.28 -47.75
CA ILE A 129 7.25 6.43 -46.58
C ILE A 129 6.21 7.00 -45.63
N ILE A 130 5.21 6.20 -45.29
CA ILE A 130 4.17 6.54 -44.32
C ILE A 130 4.38 5.70 -43.07
N THR A 131 4.60 6.35 -41.92
CA THR A 131 4.77 5.68 -40.64
C THR A 131 3.41 5.47 -39.97
N GLY A 132 3.11 4.23 -39.64
CA GLY A 132 1.95 3.88 -38.83
C GLY A 132 2.20 4.11 -37.33
N TYR A 133 1.13 4.36 -36.59
CA TYR A 133 1.17 4.52 -35.15
C TYR A 133 0.15 3.59 -34.49
N ALA A 134 0.54 3.04 -33.37
CA ALA A 134 -0.34 2.20 -32.58
C ALA A 134 -0.11 2.42 -31.08
N PRO A 135 -1.08 2.11 -30.19
CA PRO A 135 -0.89 2.18 -28.75
C PRO A 135 0.30 1.33 -28.31
N SER A 136 1.11 1.83 -27.37
CA SER A 136 2.28 1.12 -26.84
C SER A 136 1.89 -0.15 -26.06
N TYR A 137 0.69 -0.16 -25.48
CA TYR A 137 0.07 -1.31 -24.82
C TYR A 137 -1.45 -1.16 -24.83
N LEU A 138 -2.17 -2.23 -24.52
CA LEU A 138 -3.63 -2.20 -24.36
C LEU A 138 -3.99 -2.04 -22.89
N VAL A 139 -5.09 -1.39 -22.60
CA VAL A 139 -5.69 -1.28 -21.26
C VAL A 139 -7.18 -1.49 -21.38
N GLN A 140 -7.71 -2.50 -20.72
CA GLN A 140 -9.14 -2.78 -20.71
C GLN A 140 -9.79 -2.41 -19.38
N ASN A 141 -9.28 -2.96 -18.27
CA ASN A 141 -9.79 -2.71 -16.94
C ASN A 141 -8.63 -2.48 -15.98
N LEU A 142 -8.40 -1.24 -15.58
CA LEU A 142 -7.36 -0.87 -14.65
C LEU A 142 -7.97 -0.12 -13.47
N GLY A 143 -7.63 -0.53 -12.27
CA GLY A 143 -8.15 0.05 -11.04
C GLY A 143 -7.19 -0.09 -9.87
N TRP A 144 -7.72 0.05 -8.68
CA TRP A 144 -6.97 -0.04 -7.45
C TRP A 144 -6.48 -1.45 -7.18
N GLU A 145 -5.21 -1.58 -6.80
CA GLU A 145 -4.70 -2.79 -6.13
C GLU A 145 -5.23 -2.83 -4.70
N LYS A 146 -5.64 -4.00 -4.22
CA LYS A 146 -6.23 -4.18 -2.88
C LYS A 146 -5.42 -5.15 -2.03
N THR A 147 -5.03 -4.70 -0.85
CA THR A 147 -4.40 -5.55 0.16
C THR A 147 -5.39 -5.85 1.28
N TYR A 148 -5.76 -7.09 1.40
CA TYR A 148 -6.53 -7.65 2.51
C TYR A 148 -5.56 -8.09 3.58
N ALA A 149 -5.58 -7.43 4.73
CA ALA A 149 -4.67 -7.70 5.83
C ALA A 149 -5.45 -8.09 7.07
N TRP A 150 -4.96 -9.07 7.80
CA TRP A 150 -5.38 -9.34 9.15
C TRP A 150 -4.18 -9.65 10.03
N GLU A 151 -4.30 -9.34 11.29
CA GLU A 151 -3.30 -9.62 12.30
C GLU A 151 -3.96 -10.02 13.62
N ALA A 152 -3.29 -10.87 14.37
CA ALA A 152 -3.66 -11.24 15.72
C ALA A 152 -2.41 -11.30 16.58
N GLY A 153 -2.48 -10.75 17.77
CA GLY A 153 -1.32 -10.69 18.66
C GLY A 153 -1.70 -10.53 20.11
N ALA A 154 -0.68 -10.57 20.94
CA ALA A 154 -0.81 -10.35 22.37
C ALA A 154 0.31 -9.44 22.87
N GLU A 155 0.04 -8.64 23.86
CA GLU A 155 1.01 -7.83 24.58
C GLU A 155 1.07 -8.33 26.02
N PHE A 156 2.24 -8.79 26.45
CA PHE A 156 2.51 -9.24 27.79
C PHE A 156 3.49 -8.29 28.47
N ARG A 157 3.26 -7.99 29.75
CA ARG A 157 4.25 -7.33 30.61
C ARG A 157 4.43 -8.11 31.90
N PHE A 158 5.67 -8.20 32.33
CA PHE A 158 6.08 -8.98 33.48
C PHE A 158 7.06 -8.18 34.35
N LEU A 159 7.27 -8.68 35.59
CA LEU A 159 8.29 -8.21 36.53
C LEU A 159 8.14 -6.72 36.88
N GLY A 160 6.92 -6.28 37.16
CA GLY A 160 6.62 -4.87 37.45
C GLY A 160 6.76 -3.99 36.19
N ASN A 161 6.29 -4.48 35.03
CA ASN A 161 6.36 -3.85 33.70
C ASN A 161 7.79 -3.67 33.16
N ARG A 162 8.80 -4.35 33.71
CA ARG A 162 10.17 -4.26 33.22
C ARG A 162 10.40 -5.03 31.94
N LEU A 163 9.76 -6.18 31.78
CA LEU A 163 9.84 -7.01 30.58
C LEU A 163 8.53 -6.91 29.80
N SER A 164 8.60 -6.50 28.54
CA SER A 164 7.49 -6.53 27.60
C SER A 164 7.78 -7.49 26.45
N VAL A 165 6.79 -8.32 26.10
CA VAL A 165 6.86 -9.30 25.02
C VAL A 165 5.60 -9.15 24.16
N GLU A 166 5.77 -8.96 22.88
CA GLU A 166 4.65 -8.75 21.95
C GLU A 166 4.81 -9.64 20.71
N PRO A 167 4.21 -10.84 20.68
CA PRO A 167 4.06 -11.65 19.50
C PRO A 167 2.85 -11.18 18.67
N VAL A 168 3.04 -11.05 17.35
CA VAL A 168 1.99 -10.75 16.38
C VAL A 168 2.14 -11.67 15.19
N TYR A 169 1.06 -12.35 14.81
CA TYR A 169 0.96 -13.04 13.53
C TYR A 169 0.19 -12.17 12.55
N TYR A 170 0.72 -12.05 11.33
CA TYR A 170 0.06 -11.30 10.27
C TYR A 170 -0.07 -12.11 8.99
N ARG A 171 -1.10 -11.78 8.21
CA ARG A 171 -1.29 -12.27 6.85
C ARG A 171 -1.86 -11.15 5.98
N LYS A 172 -1.17 -10.86 4.88
CA LYS A 172 -1.53 -9.84 3.89
C LYS A 172 -1.66 -10.50 2.54
N LYS A 173 -2.81 -10.37 1.90
CA LYS A 173 -3.06 -10.84 0.55
C LYS A 173 -3.36 -9.64 -0.34
N THR A 174 -2.43 -9.33 -1.26
CA THR A 174 -2.63 -8.29 -2.26
C THR A 174 -3.21 -8.93 -3.52
N LYS A 175 -4.32 -8.39 -3.97
CA LYS A 175 -5.02 -8.77 -5.19
C LYS A 175 -5.04 -7.62 -6.17
N ASP A 176 -5.39 -7.96 -7.40
CA ASP A 176 -5.56 -6.98 -8.46
C ASP A 176 -4.28 -6.17 -8.72
N LEU A 177 -3.09 -6.81 -8.54
CA LEU A 177 -1.81 -6.20 -8.86
C LEU A 177 -1.76 -5.85 -10.34
N ILE A 178 -1.28 -4.65 -10.63
CA ILE A 178 -1.14 -4.15 -11.99
C ILE A 178 0.07 -4.81 -12.64
N VAL A 179 -0.18 -5.68 -13.60
CA VAL A 179 0.85 -6.41 -14.34
C VAL A 179 0.79 -6.08 -15.82
N LEU A 180 1.96 -6.04 -16.47
CA LEU A 180 2.07 -5.94 -17.92
C LEU A 180 2.21 -7.35 -18.50
N LEU A 181 1.16 -7.84 -19.10
CA LEU A 181 1.18 -9.12 -19.81
C LEU A 181 1.82 -8.95 -21.17
N SER A 182 2.72 -9.85 -21.51
CA SER A 182 3.31 -9.91 -22.85
C SER A 182 2.28 -10.41 -23.87
N GLY A 183 2.15 -9.72 -24.98
CA GLY A 183 1.31 -10.19 -26.07
C GLY A 183 1.84 -11.48 -26.69
N ILE A 184 0.92 -12.38 -27.02
CA ILE A 184 1.21 -13.67 -27.67
C ILE A 184 0.75 -13.61 -29.14
N ALA A 185 1.47 -14.28 -30.03
CA ALA A 185 1.10 -14.40 -31.45
C ALA A 185 0.84 -13.07 -32.18
N GLY A 186 1.66 -12.04 -31.88
CA GLY A 186 1.54 -10.72 -32.51
C GLY A 186 0.54 -9.77 -31.84
N ALA A 187 -0.14 -10.20 -30.78
CA ALA A 187 -0.94 -9.33 -29.95
C ALA A 187 -0.05 -8.32 -29.19
N LYS A 188 -0.59 -7.15 -28.88
CA LYS A 188 0.10 -6.15 -28.06
C LYS A 188 0.07 -6.53 -26.58
N ASN A 189 1.08 -6.07 -25.85
CA ASN A 189 1.09 -6.19 -24.39
C ASN A 189 -0.18 -5.56 -23.79
N SER A 190 -0.72 -6.16 -22.76
CA SER A 190 -1.87 -5.66 -22.01
C SER A 190 -1.49 -5.30 -20.58
N LEU A 191 -1.98 -4.17 -20.09
CA LEU A 191 -1.83 -3.76 -18.68
C LEU A 191 -3.15 -4.04 -17.95
N GLU A 192 -3.11 -4.92 -16.97
CA GLU A 192 -4.31 -5.44 -16.31
C GLU A 192 -4.09 -5.68 -14.82
N ASN A 193 -5.20 -5.70 -14.07
CA ASN A 193 -5.20 -6.06 -12.64
C ASN A 193 -5.44 -7.56 -12.49
N LEU A 194 -4.39 -8.37 -12.45
CA LEU A 194 -4.49 -9.85 -12.43
C LEU A 194 -3.63 -10.52 -11.37
N GLY A 195 -2.56 -9.88 -10.92
CA GLY A 195 -1.60 -10.50 -10.00
C GLY A 195 -2.16 -10.67 -8.58
N GLU A 196 -1.79 -11.78 -7.93
CA GLU A 196 -2.04 -12.00 -6.52
C GLU A 196 -0.76 -12.43 -5.80
N ILE A 197 -0.46 -11.79 -4.66
CA ILE A 197 0.63 -12.15 -3.75
C ILE A 197 0.13 -12.28 -2.33
N GLU A 198 0.72 -13.21 -1.59
CA GLU A 198 0.48 -13.39 -0.16
C GLU A 198 1.78 -13.20 0.62
N ASN A 199 1.71 -12.46 1.70
CA ASN A 199 2.75 -12.30 2.70
C ASN A 199 2.18 -12.67 4.06
N LYS A 200 2.85 -13.54 4.80
CA LYS A 200 2.49 -13.92 6.17
C LYS A 200 3.73 -14.13 7.00
N GLY A 201 3.59 -13.99 8.30
CA GLY A 201 4.73 -14.18 9.19
C GLY A 201 4.42 -13.86 10.63
N TRP A 202 5.45 -13.91 11.44
CA TRP A 202 5.45 -13.55 12.83
C TRP A 202 6.33 -12.33 13.05
N GLU A 203 5.87 -11.44 13.91
CA GLU A 203 6.65 -10.33 14.45
C GLU A 203 6.73 -10.51 15.97
N PHE A 204 7.94 -10.46 16.50
CA PHE A 204 8.21 -10.52 17.93
C PHE A 204 8.93 -9.26 18.34
N SER A 205 8.37 -8.52 19.29
CA SER A 205 9.03 -7.42 19.95
C SER A 205 9.30 -7.78 21.39
N LEU A 206 10.54 -7.59 21.82
CA LEU A 206 11.00 -7.81 23.19
C LEU A 206 11.59 -6.51 23.69
N SER A 207 11.19 -6.03 24.86
CA SER A 207 11.83 -4.89 25.49
C SER A 207 12.02 -5.10 26.98
N TRP A 208 13.16 -4.67 27.46
CA TRP A 208 13.51 -4.62 28.87
C TRP A 208 13.81 -3.19 29.29
N GLN A 209 13.23 -2.75 30.39
CA GLN A 209 13.49 -1.44 30.99
C GLN A 209 13.58 -1.61 32.51
N ASP A 210 14.63 -1.06 33.11
CA ASP A 210 14.80 -1.09 34.55
C ASP A 210 15.51 0.17 35.06
N GLN A 211 15.37 0.43 36.33
CA GLN A 211 16.00 1.54 37.02
C GLN A 211 16.64 1.07 38.34
N LEU A 212 17.91 1.36 38.51
CA LEU A 212 18.60 1.12 39.77
C LEU A 212 18.14 2.15 40.79
N LYS A 213 17.43 1.70 41.81
CA LYS A 213 16.78 2.56 42.84
C LYS A 213 17.76 3.46 43.59
N GLU A 214 18.98 2.98 43.83
CA GLU A 214 19.97 3.71 44.63
C GLU A 214 20.65 4.84 43.84
N SER A 215 20.92 4.65 42.57
CA SER A 215 21.64 5.61 41.71
C SER A 215 20.71 6.45 40.82
N GLY A 216 19.43 6.06 40.69
CA GLY A 216 18.52 6.65 39.71
C GLY A 216 18.86 6.33 38.25
N PHE A 217 19.88 5.49 37.99
CA PHE A 217 20.30 5.12 36.66
C PHE A 217 19.24 4.20 36.01
N SER A 218 18.76 4.63 34.81
CA SER A 218 17.80 3.87 34.02
C SER A 218 18.51 3.27 32.80
N TYR A 219 18.18 2.03 32.49
CA TYR A 219 18.70 1.32 31.32
C TYR A 219 17.62 0.51 30.65
N GLY A 220 17.79 0.26 29.35
CA GLY A 220 16.86 -0.51 28.56
C GLY A 220 17.54 -1.17 27.36
N ALA A 221 16.95 -2.27 26.95
CA ALA A 221 17.34 -3.00 25.75
C ALA A 221 16.07 -3.46 25.00
N SER A 222 16.12 -3.47 23.68
CA SER A 222 15.03 -4.00 22.88
C SER A 222 15.57 -4.84 21.71
N ALA A 223 14.76 -5.83 21.32
CA ALA A 223 15.03 -6.69 20.18
C ALA A 223 13.74 -6.93 19.40
N ASN A 224 13.83 -6.93 18.07
CA ASN A 224 12.74 -7.26 17.18
C ASN A 224 13.16 -8.40 16.25
N LEU A 225 12.26 -9.35 16.04
CA LEU A 225 12.43 -10.45 15.10
C LEU A 225 11.21 -10.52 14.22
N THR A 226 11.41 -10.52 12.90
CA THR A 226 10.33 -10.69 11.93
C THR A 226 10.64 -11.87 11.02
N THR A 227 9.66 -12.76 10.86
CA THR A 227 9.68 -13.82 9.85
C THR A 227 8.78 -13.43 8.71
N ILE A 228 9.16 -13.77 7.47
CA ILE A 228 8.39 -13.45 6.28
C ILE A 228 8.33 -14.67 5.39
N ASP A 229 7.11 -15.07 5.02
CA ASP A 229 6.83 -16.04 3.98
C ASP A 229 6.05 -15.32 2.86
N ASN A 230 6.70 -15.19 1.70
CA ASN A 230 6.15 -14.51 0.53
C ASN A 230 5.83 -15.53 -0.55
N LYS A 231 4.62 -15.51 -1.07
CA LYS A 231 4.17 -16.40 -2.13
C LYS A 231 3.41 -15.64 -3.21
N VAL A 232 3.83 -15.81 -4.44
CA VAL A 232 3.03 -15.44 -5.62
C VAL A 232 1.95 -16.50 -5.81
N LEU A 233 0.68 -16.07 -5.83
CA LEU A 233 -0.47 -16.95 -5.98
C LEU A 233 -0.94 -17.04 -7.43
N SER A 234 -0.90 -15.90 -8.13
CA SER A 234 -1.26 -15.77 -9.54
C SER A 234 -0.52 -14.61 -10.19
N LEU A 235 -0.24 -14.71 -11.47
CA LEU A 235 0.28 -13.62 -12.32
C LEU A 235 -0.61 -13.35 -13.55
N GLY A 236 -1.77 -13.96 -13.62
CA GLY A 236 -2.69 -13.90 -14.73
C GLY A 236 -2.96 -15.24 -15.36
#